data_e482d33674f3aefa27f073cf4611d16b
#
_entry.id   e482d33674f3aefa27f073cf4611d16b
#
_cell.length_a   1.000
_cell.length_b   1.000
_cell.length_c   1.000
_cell.angle_alpha   90.00
_cell.angle_beta   90.00
_cell.angle_gamma   90.00
#
_symmetry.space_group_name_H-M   'P 1'
#
loop_
_entity.id
_entity.type
_entity.pdbx_description
1 polymer ?
#
loop_
_entity_poly.entity_id
_entity_poly.type
_entity_poly.pdbx_seq_one_letter_code
_entity_poly.pdbx_strand_id
1 'polypeptide(L)' 'MTELEVLVKQLDDKIAQLKDTVVIGNYEKFEDYKKSCGEIRGLLIARGYVLDLKDRMENSDE' A
#
# COMPACT_ATOMS: atom_id res chain seq x y z
N MET A 1 5.15 17.70 7.82
CA MET A 1 4.65 16.37 7.44
C MET A 1 4.67 15.46 8.66
N THR A 2 3.55 14.82 8.95
CA THR A 2 3.46 13.92 10.10
C THR A 2 4.09 12.57 9.79
N GLU A 3 4.36 11.82 10.86
CA GLU A 3 4.91 10.48 10.72
C GLU A 3 3.96 9.56 9.94
N LEU A 4 2.64 9.70 10.15
CA LEU A 4 1.67 8.90 9.42
C LEU A 4 1.63 9.26 7.94
N GLU A 5 1.81 10.54 7.59
CA GLU A 5 1.89 10.94 6.20
C GLU A 5 3.12 10.35 5.51
N VAL A 6 4.25 10.31 6.21
CA VAL A 6 5.45 9.66 5.70
C VAL A 6 5.20 8.17 5.46
N LEU A 7 4.53 7.52 6.41
CA LEU A 7 4.21 6.10 6.26
C LEU A 7 3.28 5.84 5.07
N VAL A 8 2.26 6.68 4.90
CA VAL A 8 1.36 6.57 3.74
C VAL A 8 2.14 6.69 2.44
N LYS A 9 3.07 7.65 2.37
CA LYS A 9 3.90 7.82 1.19
C LYS A 9 4.75 6.58 0.91
N GLN A 10 5.34 6.00 1.94
CA GLN A 10 6.13 4.78 1.79
C GLN A 10 5.27 3.63 1.27
N LEU A 11 4.05 3.49 1.78
CA LEU A 11 3.13 2.47 1.30
C LEU A 11 2.75 2.72 -0.16
N ASP A 12 2.46 3.97 -0.52
CA ASP A 12 2.11 4.32 -1.90
C ASP A 12 3.26 4.04 -2.86
N ASP A 13 4.49 4.36 -2.46
CA ASP A 13 5.66 4.09 -3.29
C ASP A 13 5.84 2.59 -3.52
N LYS A 14 5.65 1.79 -2.47
CA LYS A 14 5.77 0.34 -2.59
C LYS A 14 4.67 -0.25 -3.46
N ILE A 15 3.44 0.23 -3.30
CA ILE A 15 2.31 -0.20 -4.11
C ILE A 15 2.58 0.11 -5.58
N ALA A 16 3.05 1.33 -5.88
CA ALA A 16 3.36 1.72 -7.25
C ALA A 16 4.44 0.83 -7.86
N GLN A 17 5.48 0.53 -7.09
CA GLN A 17 6.56 -0.33 -7.54
C GLN A 17 6.05 -1.74 -7.87
N LEU A 18 5.20 -2.29 -7.02
CA LEU A 18 4.62 -3.62 -7.26
C LEU A 18 3.68 -3.62 -8.46
N LYS A 19 2.89 -2.56 -8.63
CA LYS A 19 2.02 -2.43 -9.80
C LYS A 19 2.81 -2.39 -11.08
N ASP A 20 3.92 -1.67 -11.09
CA ASP A 20 4.80 -1.61 -12.27
C ASP A 20 5.34 -3.00 -12.61
N THR A 21 5.74 -3.77 -11.61
CA THR A 21 6.22 -5.12 -11.80
C THR A 21 5.15 -6.01 -12.41
N VAL A 22 3.91 -5.89 -11.94
CA VAL A 22 2.78 -6.66 -12.47
C VAL A 22 2.49 -6.27 -13.92
N VAL A 23 2.53 -4.98 -14.23
CA VAL A 23 2.25 -4.47 -15.58
C VAL A 23 3.30 -4.96 -16.58
N ILE A 24 4.57 -4.99 -16.18
CA ILE A 24 5.64 -5.52 -17.04
C ILE A 24 5.40 -7.00 -17.33
N GLY A 25 4.79 -7.73 -16.39
CA GLY A 25 4.31 -9.07 -16.65
C GLY A 25 5.39 -10.12 -16.86
N ASN A 26 6.53 -9.96 -16.23
CA ASN A 26 7.68 -10.82 -16.46
C ASN A 26 7.71 -12.01 -15.49
N TYR A 27 6.57 -12.63 -15.28
CA TYR A 27 6.45 -13.76 -14.37
C TYR A 27 6.53 -15.08 -15.12
N GLU A 28 7.37 -15.97 -14.65
CA GLU A 28 7.48 -17.31 -15.23
C GLU A 28 6.34 -18.22 -14.75
N LYS A 29 5.85 -17.95 -13.54
CA LYS A 29 4.80 -18.77 -12.94
C LYS A 29 3.60 -17.93 -12.57
N PHE A 30 2.41 -18.48 -12.82
CA PHE A 30 1.15 -17.83 -12.44
C PHE A 30 1.07 -17.60 -10.93
N GLU A 31 1.64 -18.51 -10.14
CA GLU A 31 1.65 -18.40 -8.69
C GLU A 31 2.39 -17.14 -8.21
N ASP A 32 3.49 -16.79 -8.86
CA ASP A 32 4.26 -15.60 -8.52
C ASP A 32 3.48 -14.34 -8.85
N TYR A 33 2.75 -14.35 -9.96
CA TYR A 33 1.85 -13.26 -10.32
C TYR A 33 0.77 -13.08 -9.26
N LYS A 34 0.12 -14.15 -8.84
CA LYS A 34 -0.92 -14.11 -7.81
C LYS A 34 -0.38 -13.60 -6.49
N LYS A 35 0.84 -14.01 -6.14
CA LYS A 35 1.49 -13.54 -4.92
C LYS A 35 1.69 -12.02 -4.94
N SER A 36 2.17 -11.48 -6.05
CA SER A 36 2.34 -10.03 -6.19
C SER A 36 1.03 -9.29 -6.07
N CYS A 37 -0.03 -9.82 -6.68
CA CYS A 37 -1.37 -9.22 -6.57
C CYS A 37 -1.85 -9.23 -5.12
N GLY A 38 -1.59 -10.31 -4.39
CA GLY A 38 -1.92 -10.41 -2.97
C GLY A 38 -1.16 -9.42 -2.12
N GLU A 39 0.12 -9.19 -2.42
CA GLU A 39 0.92 -8.20 -1.72
C GLU A 39 0.36 -6.79 -1.93
N ILE A 40 0.00 -6.45 -3.18
CA ILE A 40 -0.60 -5.15 -3.48
C ILE A 40 -1.90 -4.99 -2.69
N ARG A 41 -2.75 -6.01 -2.71
CA ARG A 41 -4.02 -5.97 -1.99
C ARG A 41 -3.80 -5.78 -0.49
N GLY A 42 -2.86 -6.51 0.09
CA GLY A 42 -2.53 -6.38 1.52
C GLY A 42 -2.05 -4.98 1.87
N LEU A 43 -1.21 -4.40 1.02
CA LEU A 43 -0.71 -3.04 1.24
C LEU A 43 -1.81 -2.01 1.11
N LEU A 44 -2.75 -2.20 0.19
CA LEU A 44 -3.91 -1.30 0.05
C LEU A 44 -4.80 -1.36 1.30
N ILE A 45 -5.00 -2.55 1.85
CA ILE A 45 -5.78 -2.71 3.09
C ILE A 45 -5.06 -2.01 4.24
N ALA A 46 -3.76 -2.22 4.37
CA ALA A 46 -2.96 -1.58 5.43
C ALA A 46 -2.97 -0.06 5.28
N ARG A 47 -2.87 0.42 4.05
CA ARG A 47 -2.93 1.85 3.76
C ARG A 47 -4.26 2.45 4.26
N GLY A 48 -5.35 1.72 4.06
CA GLY A 48 -6.66 2.13 4.55
C GLY A 48 -6.68 2.29 6.07
N TYR A 49 -6.08 1.35 6.79
CA TYR A 49 -6.00 1.42 8.24
C TYR A 49 -5.17 2.62 8.71
N VAL A 50 -4.06 2.89 8.04
CA VAL A 50 -3.20 4.03 8.39
C VAL A 50 -3.93 5.34 8.15
N LEU A 51 -4.65 5.46 7.05
CA LEU A 51 -5.44 6.66 6.75
C LEU A 51 -6.56 6.86 7.76
N ASP A 52 -7.20 5.78 8.18
CA ASP A 52 -8.24 5.84 9.20
C ASP A 52 -7.66 6.34 10.54
N LEU A 53 -6.50 5.81 10.92
CA LEU A 53 -5.83 6.25 12.14
C LEU A 53 -5.43 7.72 12.06
N LYS A 54 -4.90 8.15 10.92
CA LYS A 54 -4.53 9.54 10.69
C LYS A 54 -5.73 10.46 10.86
N ASP A 55 -6.85 10.08 10.27
CA ASP A 55 -8.09 10.83 10.35
C ASP A 55 -8.59 10.96 11.79
N ARG A 56 -8.56 9.86 12.53
CA ARG A 56 -8.96 9.86 13.95
C ARG A 56 -8.07 10.75 14.78
N MET A 57 -6.78 10.73 14.52
CA MET A 57 -5.83 11.56 15.27
C MET A 57 -6.03 13.04 14.99
N GLU A 58 -6.35 13.40 13.75
CA GLU A 58 -6.62 14.79 13.40
C GLU A 58 -7.92 15.30 14.01
N ASN A 59 -8.87 14.41 14.26
CA ASN A 59 -10.17 14.77 14.82
C ASN A 59 -10.30 14.50 16.30
N SER A 60 -9.22 14.14 16.96
CA SER A 60 -9.25 13.73 18.39
C SER A 60 -9.47 14.90 19.35
N ASP A 61 -9.33 16.12 18.90
CA ASP A 61 -9.48 17.31 19.73
C ASP A 61 -10.94 17.76 19.87
N GLU A 62 -11.84 17.08 19.23
CA GLU A 62 -13.27 17.36 19.37
C GLU A 62 -13.86 16.80 20.69
#